data_c7aa0f3f0964664d0aaa34a827b0fa7c
#
_entry.id   c7aa0f3f0964664d0aaa34a827b0fa7c
#
_cell.length_a   1.000
_cell.length_b   1.000
_cell.length_c   1.000
_cell.angle_alpha   90.00
_cell.angle_beta   90.00
_cell.angle_gamma   90.00
#
_symmetry.space_group_name_H-M   'P 1'
#
loop_
_entity.id
_entity.type
_entity.pdbx_description
1 polymer ?
#
loop_
_entity_poly.entity_id
_entity_poly.type
_entity_poly.pdbx_seq_one_letter_code
_entity_poly.pdbx_strand_id
1 'polypeptide(L)'
;MNVICTESEGVLEITLNRPSVNAINMALSRELGDIFARYRETEELRCAIVTGQGERAFSAGWDLKEAALEGADESDDYGVGGFAGLTNVFDLNKPVIAAINGLAIGGGLELTLACDLVVAAEHAYFSLPEASVGVVADAGGVQRL
;
A
#
# COMPACT_ATOMS: atom_id res chain seq x y z
N MET A 1 -3.72 -9.24 -12.74
CA MET A 1 -4.47 -8.68 -11.61
C MET A 1 -3.50 -8.56 -10.45
N ASN A 2 -3.17 -7.33 -10.08
CA ASN A 2 -2.17 -7.05 -9.04
C ASN A 2 -2.78 -7.02 -7.64
N VAL A 3 -4.12 -6.98 -7.55
CA VAL A 3 -4.89 -6.94 -6.31
C VAL A 3 -6.01 -7.97 -6.38
N ILE A 4 -6.24 -8.66 -5.27
CA ILE A 4 -7.40 -9.54 -5.08
C ILE A 4 -8.29 -8.87 -4.04
N CYS A 5 -9.58 -8.67 -4.37
CA CYS A 5 -10.56 -8.13 -3.45
C CYS A 5 -11.64 -9.15 -3.15
N THR A 6 -12.00 -9.26 -1.86
CA THR A 6 -13.17 -10.00 -1.40
C THR A 6 -14.03 -9.12 -0.49
N GLU A 7 -15.34 -9.32 -0.53
CA GLU A 7 -16.29 -8.56 0.28
C GLU A 7 -17.17 -9.52 1.08
N SER A 8 -17.21 -9.35 2.38
CA SER A 8 -18.02 -10.16 3.27
C SER A 8 -18.45 -9.35 4.50
N GLU A 9 -19.72 -9.39 4.85
CA GLU A 9 -20.27 -8.80 6.08
C GLU A 9 -19.92 -7.31 6.31
N GLY A 10 -19.75 -6.55 5.23
CA GLY A 10 -19.38 -5.13 5.27
C GLY A 10 -17.88 -4.89 5.42
N VAL A 11 -17.05 -5.93 5.26
CA VAL A 11 -15.59 -5.84 5.23
C VAL A 11 -15.09 -6.02 3.81
N LEU A 12 -14.21 -5.12 3.36
CA LEU A 12 -13.46 -5.23 2.12
C LEU A 12 -12.06 -5.75 2.44
N GLU A 13 -11.72 -6.93 1.99
CA GLU A 13 -10.34 -7.45 2.06
C GLU A 13 -9.62 -7.17 0.76
N ILE A 14 -8.45 -6.55 0.86
CA ILE A 14 -7.58 -6.13 -0.25
C ILE A 14 -6.25 -6.86 -0.09
N THR A 15 -5.97 -7.80 -0.99
CA THR A 15 -4.72 -8.55 -0.98
C THR A 15 -3.82 -8.09 -2.11
N LEU A 16 -2.65 -7.53 -1.77
CA LEU A 16 -1.60 -7.21 -2.74
C LEU A 16 -1.08 -8.50 -3.35
N ASN A 17 -1.15 -8.65 -4.68
CA ASN A 17 -0.82 -9.88 -5.40
C ASN A 17 0.19 -9.63 -6.53
N ARG A 18 1.35 -9.10 -6.17
CA ARG A 18 2.51 -8.98 -7.07
C ARG A 18 3.70 -9.79 -6.52
N PRO A 19 3.75 -11.11 -6.77
CA PRO A 19 4.84 -11.93 -6.29
C PRO A 19 6.19 -11.46 -6.89
N SER A 20 7.29 -11.58 -6.19
CA SER A 20 7.52 -12.35 -4.95
C SER A 20 7.45 -11.51 -3.66
N VAL A 21 7.36 -10.19 -3.72
CA VAL A 21 7.47 -9.29 -2.55
C VAL A 21 6.47 -8.14 -2.58
N ASN A 22 5.44 -8.24 -3.42
CA ASN A 22 4.36 -7.26 -3.54
C ASN A 22 4.91 -5.83 -3.71
N ALA A 23 5.89 -5.67 -4.62
CA ALA A 23 6.45 -4.35 -4.93
C ALA A 23 5.39 -3.45 -5.58
N ILE A 24 5.44 -2.16 -5.27
CA ILE A 24 4.44 -1.18 -5.66
C ILE A 24 4.95 -0.35 -6.84
N ASN A 25 4.24 -0.42 -7.95
CA ASN A 25 4.45 0.42 -9.13
C ASN A 25 3.25 1.36 -9.36
N MET A 26 3.30 2.17 -10.41
CA MET A 26 2.21 3.08 -10.78
C MET A 26 0.90 2.33 -11.05
N ALA A 27 0.95 1.21 -11.77
CA ALA A 27 -0.25 0.45 -12.11
C ALA A 27 -0.96 -0.10 -10.86
N LEU A 28 -0.20 -0.65 -9.89
CA LEU A 28 -0.73 -1.09 -8.61
C LEU A 28 -1.30 0.07 -7.78
N SER A 29 -0.60 1.22 -7.78
CA SER A 29 -1.06 2.40 -7.03
C SER A 29 -2.39 2.93 -7.57
N ARG A 30 -2.54 3.01 -8.89
CA ARG A 30 -3.81 3.40 -9.54
C ARG A 30 -4.93 2.40 -9.23
N GLU A 31 -4.66 1.09 -9.36
CA GLU A 31 -5.64 0.02 -9.06
C GLU A 31 -6.11 0.12 -7.59
N LEU A 32 -5.19 0.34 -6.64
CA LEU A 32 -5.53 0.54 -5.22
C LEU A 32 -6.30 1.84 -4.99
N GLY A 33 -5.92 2.94 -5.65
CA GLY A 33 -6.62 4.23 -5.57
C GLY A 33 -8.09 4.11 -6.00
N ASP A 34 -8.35 3.41 -7.09
CA ASP A 34 -9.72 3.14 -7.56
C ASP A 34 -10.50 2.27 -6.57
N ILE A 35 -9.84 1.27 -5.96
CA ILE A 35 -10.45 0.41 -4.93
C ILE A 35 -10.81 1.23 -3.69
N PHE A 36 -9.92 2.08 -3.18
CA PHE A 36 -10.21 2.93 -2.02
C PHE A 36 -11.25 4.00 -2.32
N ALA A 37 -11.27 4.58 -3.53
CA ALA A 37 -12.32 5.50 -3.96
C ALA A 37 -13.70 4.80 -3.96
N ARG A 38 -13.78 3.58 -4.50
CA ARG A 38 -15.00 2.77 -4.46
C ARG A 38 -15.39 2.40 -3.02
N TYR A 39 -14.44 2.02 -2.18
CA TYR A 39 -14.67 1.72 -0.77
C TYR A 39 -15.28 2.92 -0.04
N ARG A 40 -14.76 4.11 -0.27
CA ARG A 40 -15.28 5.36 0.30
C ARG A 40 -16.76 5.56 -0.01
N GLU A 41 -17.18 5.32 -1.26
CA GLU A 41 -18.53 5.58 -1.76
C GLU A 41 -19.54 4.44 -1.46
N THR A 42 -19.08 3.22 -1.15
CA THR A 42 -19.95 2.05 -0.94
C THR A 42 -20.44 2.00 0.51
N GLU A 43 -21.68 2.38 0.77
CA GLU A 43 -22.25 2.48 2.12
C GLU A 43 -22.22 1.16 2.90
N GLU A 44 -22.38 0.03 2.22
CA GLU A 44 -22.40 -1.30 2.83
C GLU A 44 -21.04 -1.72 3.37
N LEU A 45 -19.95 -1.16 2.85
CA LEU A 45 -18.59 -1.45 3.29
C LEU A 45 -18.24 -0.52 4.45
N ARG A 46 -17.93 -1.09 5.62
CA ARG A 46 -17.69 -0.38 6.87
C ARG A 46 -16.24 -0.41 7.33
N CYS A 47 -15.47 -1.39 6.85
CA CYS A 47 -14.06 -1.58 7.17
C CYS A 47 -13.33 -2.14 5.97
N ALA A 48 -12.08 -1.73 5.76
CA ALA A 48 -11.17 -2.38 4.81
C ALA A 48 -9.98 -2.98 5.52
N ILE A 49 -9.50 -4.14 5.02
CA ILE A 49 -8.28 -4.80 5.48
C ILE A 49 -7.35 -4.90 4.29
N VAL A 50 -6.10 -4.47 4.45
CA VAL A 50 -5.05 -4.60 3.44
C VAL A 50 -4.01 -5.60 3.92
N THR A 51 -3.66 -6.58 3.08
CA THR A 51 -2.62 -7.57 3.37
C THR A 51 -1.81 -7.92 2.12
N GLY A 52 -0.73 -8.67 2.26
CA GLY A 52 0.08 -9.16 1.14
C GLY A 52 -0.18 -10.64 0.85
N GLN A 53 -0.17 -11.02 -0.43
CA GLN A 53 -0.23 -12.43 -0.81
C GLN A 53 1.06 -13.14 -0.39
N GLY A 54 0.91 -14.32 0.22
CA GLY A 54 2.01 -15.16 0.70
C GLY A 54 2.44 -14.83 2.13
N GLU A 55 3.55 -15.42 2.57
CA GLU A 55 4.05 -15.30 3.95
C GLU A 55 5.31 -14.43 4.06
N ARG A 56 5.92 -14.07 2.92
CA ARG A 56 7.22 -13.42 2.90
C ARG A 56 7.13 -11.92 3.13
N ALA A 57 6.20 -11.25 2.48
CA ALA A 57 6.12 -9.81 2.48
C ALA A 57 4.68 -9.32 2.42
N PHE A 58 4.40 -8.32 3.22
CA PHE A 58 3.29 -7.41 2.97
C PHE A 58 3.58 -6.62 1.70
N SER A 59 4.64 -5.82 1.70
CA SER A 59 5.19 -5.15 0.51
C SER A 59 6.65 -4.72 0.73
N ALA A 60 7.48 -4.89 -0.30
CA ALA A 60 8.85 -4.36 -0.31
C ALA A 60 8.92 -2.88 -0.76
N GLY A 61 7.78 -2.23 -0.95
CA GLY A 61 7.70 -0.83 -1.36
C GLY A 61 7.89 -0.62 -2.85
N TRP A 62 8.45 0.52 -3.22
CA TRP A 62 8.59 0.96 -4.60
C TRP A 62 9.30 -0.06 -5.50
N ASP A 63 8.76 -0.31 -6.70
CA ASP A 63 9.36 -1.23 -7.68
C ASP A 63 10.58 -0.60 -8.36
N LEU A 64 11.73 -0.69 -7.69
CA LEU A 64 13.00 -0.13 -8.18
C LEU A 64 13.43 -0.73 -9.53
N LYS A 65 12.99 -1.94 -9.87
CA LYS A 65 13.34 -2.56 -11.15
C LYS A 65 12.56 -1.91 -12.30
N GLU A 66 11.28 -1.69 -12.11
CA GLU A 66 10.43 -1.03 -13.10
C GLU A 66 10.86 0.45 -13.24
N ALA A 67 11.08 1.15 -12.12
CA ALA A 67 11.57 2.52 -12.12
C ALA A 67 12.92 2.71 -12.82
N ALA A 68 13.84 1.74 -12.71
CA ALA A 68 15.12 1.79 -13.41
C ALA A 68 14.99 1.59 -14.93
N LEU A 69 13.94 0.94 -15.41
CA LEU A 69 13.68 0.71 -16.83
C LEU A 69 12.91 1.87 -17.47
N GLU A 70 11.96 2.44 -16.77
CA GLU A 70 11.06 3.49 -17.30
C GLU A 70 11.61 4.91 -17.05
N GLY A 71 12.58 5.05 -16.16
CA GLY A 71 13.04 6.32 -15.62
C GLY A 71 12.04 6.85 -14.58
N ALA A 72 12.53 7.11 -13.36
CA ALA A 72 11.70 7.78 -12.37
C ALA A 72 11.55 9.27 -12.78
N ASP A 73 10.31 9.72 -12.98
CA ASP A 73 10.00 11.12 -13.26
C ASP A 73 9.20 11.70 -12.08
N GLU A 74 9.50 12.93 -11.68
CA GLU A 74 8.73 13.67 -10.67
C GLU A 74 7.26 13.89 -11.10
N SER A 75 6.96 13.69 -12.38
CA SER A 75 5.61 13.76 -12.95
C SER A 75 4.84 12.44 -12.90
N ASP A 76 5.38 11.38 -12.26
CA ASP A 76 4.75 10.07 -12.21
C ASP A 76 3.34 10.16 -11.58
N ASP A 77 2.34 9.83 -12.37
CA ASP A 77 0.94 9.84 -11.95
C ASP A 77 0.56 8.50 -11.28
N TYR A 78 0.56 8.48 -9.96
CA TYR A 78 0.11 7.35 -9.15
C TYR A 78 -1.42 7.25 -9.00
N GLY A 79 -2.19 8.15 -9.63
CA GLY A 79 -3.66 8.16 -9.60
C GLY A 79 -4.23 8.89 -8.38
N VAL A 80 -5.55 8.76 -8.19
CA VAL A 80 -6.35 9.54 -7.23
C VAL A 80 -5.93 9.37 -5.76
N GLY A 81 -5.29 8.27 -5.41
CA GLY A 81 -4.87 7.98 -4.03
C GLY A 81 -3.39 8.22 -3.76
N GLY A 82 -2.62 8.68 -4.77
CA GLY A 82 -1.17 8.81 -4.69
C GLY A 82 -0.47 7.45 -4.64
N PHE A 83 0.78 7.43 -4.18
CA PHE A 83 1.54 6.19 -4.06
C PHE A 83 0.78 5.17 -3.21
N ALA A 84 0.79 3.92 -3.63
CA ALA A 84 0.04 2.81 -3.01
C ALA A 84 -1.48 3.08 -2.86
N GLY A 85 -2.02 4.07 -3.59
CA GLY A 85 -3.46 4.33 -3.67
C GLY A 85 -4.12 4.88 -2.41
N LEU A 86 -3.38 5.09 -1.32
CA LEU A 86 -3.93 5.54 -0.03
C LEU A 86 -3.16 6.71 0.59
N THR A 87 -1.88 6.91 0.22
CA THR A 87 -1.01 7.85 0.92
C THR A 87 -1.45 9.30 0.80
N ASN A 88 -2.23 9.66 -0.23
CA ASN A 88 -2.76 11.00 -0.46
C ASN A 88 -4.29 11.09 -0.31
N VAL A 89 -4.93 10.07 0.28
CA VAL A 89 -6.37 10.10 0.57
C VAL A 89 -6.58 10.64 1.97
N PHE A 90 -7.17 11.83 2.09
CA PHE A 90 -7.40 12.51 3.38
C PHE A 90 -8.89 12.64 3.74
N ASP A 91 -9.79 12.22 2.88
CA ASP A 91 -11.24 12.30 3.03
C ASP A 91 -11.92 10.92 3.16
N LEU A 92 -11.14 9.87 3.41
CA LEU A 92 -11.65 8.53 3.69
C LEU A 92 -12.01 8.43 5.19
N ASN A 93 -13.31 8.51 5.49
CA ASN A 93 -13.84 8.49 6.85
C ASN A 93 -14.29 7.08 7.28
N LYS A 94 -13.66 6.04 6.74
CA LYS A 94 -13.90 4.63 7.07
C LYS A 94 -12.59 3.96 7.42
N PRO A 95 -12.54 3.09 8.44
CA PRO A 95 -11.29 2.49 8.91
C PRO A 95 -10.64 1.59 7.87
N VAL A 96 -9.33 1.73 7.75
CA VAL A 96 -8.47 0.83 7.00
C VAL A 96 -7.49 0.16 7.96
N ILE A 97 -7.44 -1.15 7.97
CA ILE A 97 -6.56 -1.96 8.82
C ILE A 97 -5.46 -2.58 7.97
N ALA A 98 -4.22 -2.36 8.32
CA ALA A 98 -3.09 -3.06 7.73
C ALA A 98 -2.85 -4.38 8.47
N ALA A 99 -3.01 -5.51 7.79
CA ALA A 99 -2.66 -6.84 8.29
C ALA A 99 -1.30 -7.26 7.72
N ILE A 100 -0.25 -7.06 8.51
CA ILE A 100 1.15 -7.20 8.08
C ILE A 100 1.59 -8.64 8.26
N ASN A 101 1.65 -9.37 7.16
CA ASN A 101 1.98 -10.80 7.10
C ASN A 101 3.47 -11.10 6.88
N GLY A 102 4.33 -10.09 6.84
CA GLY A 102 5.78 -10.25 6.61
C GLY A 102 6.51 -8.92 6.51
N LEU A 103 7.41 -8.77 5.54
CA LEU A 103 8.19 -7.55 5.34
C LEU A 103 7.30 -6.36 4.91
N ALA A 104 7.41 -5.23 5.58
CA ALA A 104 6.84 -3.94 5.18
C ALA A 104 7.98 -2.92 5.08
N ILE A 105 8.51 -2.72 3.88
CA ILE A 105 9.75 -1.98 3.63
C ILE A 105 9.47 -0.76 2.75
N GLY A 106 10.09 0.38 3.07
CA GLY A 106 9.96 1.60 2.27
C GLY A 106 8.51 1.99 2.07
N GLY A 107 8.08 2.13 0.82
CA GLY A 107 6.69 2.41 0.47
C GLY A 107 5.68 1.38 1.00
N GLY A 108 6.11 0.15 1.34
CA GLY A 108 5.26 -0.82 2.03
C GLY A 108 4.98 -0.41 3.48
N LEU A 109 5.97 0.17 4.16
CA LEU A 109 5.75 0.77 5.48
C LEU A 109 4.96 2.08 5.36
N GLU A 110 5.17 2.88 4.32
CA GLU A 110 4.40 4.10 4.10
C GLU A 110 2.90 3.82 3.87
N LEU A 111 2.56 2.77 3.12
CA LEU A 111 1.19 2.28 3.01
C LEU A 111 0.64 1.82 4.38
N THR A 112 1.45 1.09 5.17
CA THR A 112 1.09 0.69 6.53
C THR A 112 0.76 1.90 7.41
N LEU A 113 1.59 2.94 7.35
CA LEU A 113 1.43 4.19 8.12
C LEU A 113 0.24 5.04 7.63
N ALA A 114 -0.23 4.84 6.41
CA ALA A 114 -1.42 5.50 5.88
C ALA A 114 -2.72 4.82 6.34
N CYS A 115 -2.65 3.61 6.90
CA CYS A 115 -3.79 2.92 7.50
C CYS A 115 -4.06 3.41 8.92
N ASP A 116 -5.29 3.19 9.43
CA ASP A 116 -5.72 3.63 10.75
C ASP A 116 -5.26 2.70 11.87
N LEU A 117 -5.21 1.41 11.61
CA LEU A 117 -4.80 0.37 12.56
C LEU A 117 -3.82 -0.60 11.89
N VAL A 118 -2.92 -1.13 12.71
CA VAL A 118 -1.92 -2.10 12.25
C VAL A 118 -1.97 -3.35 13.14
N VAL A 119 -2.14 -4.50 12.51
CA VAL A 119 -1.97 -5.82 13.13
C VAL A 119 -0.83 -6.51 12.40
N ALA A 120 0.17 -6.98 13.13
CA ALA A 120 1.37 -7.56 12.54
C ALA A 120 1.61 -8.98 13.05
N ALA A 121 2.07 -9.86 12.16
CA ALA A 121 2.61 -11.15 12.54
C ALA A 121 3.88 -10.98 13.38
N GLU A 122 4.19 -11.91 14.28
CA GLU A 122 5.38 -11.83 15.16
C GLU A 122 6.69 -11.74 14.36
N HIS A 123 6.75 -12.32 13.18
CA HIS A 123 7.91 -12.29 12.28
C HIS A 123 7.92 -11.09 11.32
N ALA A 124 6.94 -10.19 11.41
CA ALA A 124 6.89 -9.01 10.56
C ALA A 124 8.12 -8.10 10.82
N TYR A 125 8.60 -7.49 9.75
CA TYR A 125 9.76 -6.59 9.80
C TYR A 125 9.44 -5.28 9.10
N PHE A 126 9.77 -4.16 9.74
CA PHE A 126 9.51 -2.81 9.27
C PHE A 126 10.81 -2.05 9.05
N SER A 127 10.92 -1.33 7.93
CA SER A 127 12.10 -0.49 7.66
C SER A 127 11.78 0.62 6.65
N LEU A 128 12.44 1.77 6.84
CA LEU A 128 12.54 2.85 5.86
C LEU A 128 14.01 2.95 5.41
N PRO A 129 14.45 2.15 4.42
CA PRO A 129 15.85 2.11 3.98
C PRO A 129 16.19 3.15 2.91
N GLU A 130 15.31 4.11 2.63
CA GLU A 130 15.37 5.07 1.52
C GLU A 130 16.71 5.80 1.47
N ALA A 131 17.27 6.18 2.61
CA ALA A 131 18.58 6.82 2.69
C ALA A 131 19.71 5.96 2.09
N SER A 132 19.59 4.62 2.13
CA SER A 132 20.57 3.69 1.56
C SER A 132 20.56 3.66 0.03
N VAL A 133 19.46 4.13 -0.58
CA VAL A 133 19.30 4.20 -2.03
C VAL A 133 19.21 5.65 -2.55
N GLY A 134 19.48 6.62 -1.67
CA GLY A 134 19.61 8.03 -2.04
C GLY A 134 18.28 8.77 -2.27
N VAL A 135 17.19 8.25 -1.71
CA VAL A 135 15.86 8.88 -1.78
C VAL A 135 15.33 9.17 -0.38
N VAL A 136 14.19 9.85 -0.29
CA VAL A 136 13.48 10.17 0.95
C VAL A 136 12.18 9.35 0.98
N ALA A 137 11.73 8.94 2.17
CA ALA A 137 10.41 8.33 2.38
C ALA A 137 9.31 9.41 2.29
N ASP A 138 9.02 9.87 1.08
CA ASP A 138 8.18 11.04 0.78
C ASP A 138 6.69 10.71 0.58
N ALA A 139 6.34 9.43 0.47
CA ALA A 139 4.95 9.00 0.42
C ALA A 139 4.27 8.99 1.82
N GLY A 140 4.82 9.77 2.75
CA GLY A 140 4.28 9.98 4.08
C GLY A 140 5.05 9.32 5.21
N GLY A 141 6.15 8.60 4.91
CA GLY A 141 6.95 7.92 5.91
C GLY A 141 7.52 8.88 6.96
N VAL A 142 8.10 10.00 6.51
CA VAL A 142 8.67 11.03 7.41
C VAL A 142 7.61 11.72 8.25
N GLN A 143 6.41 11.95 7.71
CA GLN A 143 5.36 12.71 8.38
C GLN A 143 4.53 11.86 9.36
N ARG A 144 4.41 10.56 9.12
CA ARG A 144 3.51 9.66 9.88
C ARG A 144 4.24 8.82 10.93
N LEU A 145 5.55 8.63 10.80
CA LEU A 145 6.36 7.90 11.76
C LEU A 145 6.72 8.81 12.95
#